data_8afc0066e019cf9851cf6e17633cb8b4
#
_entry.id   8afc0066e019cf9851cf6e17633cb8b4
#
_cell.length_a   1.000
_cell.length_b   1.000
_cell.length_c   1.000
_cell.angle_alpha   90.00
_cell.angle_beta   90.00
_cell.angle_gamma   90.00
#
_symmetry.space_group_name_H-M   'P 1'
#
loop_
_entity.id
_entity.type
_entity.pdbx_description
1 polymer ?
#
loop_
_entity_poly.entity_id
_entity_poly.type
_entity_poly.pdbx_seq_one_letter_code
_entity_poly.pdbx_strand_id
1 'polypeptide(L)'
;MKTKEQLIDELIDLAFAEDIGDGDHTTLCCIPDTAMGKSRLLIKEPGILAGVEIARKIFHRFDPDLKMTVYIEDGTAVKPGDVAFVVEGRVQSLLQTERLMLNVMQRMSGIATMTHRYVKKLEGLHTRILDTRKTTPGMRMLEKEAVKIGGGVNHRIGLFDMILLKDNHVDFAGGIENAISRCHDYLKAKGKDLKIEIEVRNLDELKEVMRVGGVDRIMLDNFSPELTREAVKIVGGKYEIESSGGITFDTIRDYAESGVDFVSVGALTHSVKGLDMSFKACGIISLLHKINEAISLLKMASFIFISKNRKDGY
;
A
#
# COMPACT_ATOMS: atom_id res chain seq x y z
N MET A 1 5.75 16.63 -13.21
CA MET A 1 5.02 15.38 -12.83
C MET A 1 4.73 15.46 -11.35
N LYS A 2 3.54 15.03 -10.89
CA LYS A 2 3.20 15.01 -9.45
C LYS A 2 4.04 13.95 -8.73
N THR A 3 4.45 14.24 -7.50
CA THR A 3 5.14 13.27 -6.64
C THR A 3 4.18 12.23 -6.08
N LYS A 4 4.72 11.15 -5.50
CA LYS A 4 3.92 10.13 -4.77
C LYS A 4 3.10 10.80 -3.66
N GLU A 5 3.72 11.66 -2.89
CA GLU A 5 3.10 12.38 -1.77
C GLU A 5 1.92 13.25 -2.25
N GLN A 6 2.13 14.02 -3.33
CA GLN A 6 1.05 14.85 -3.90
C GLN A 6 -0.13 14.02 -4.38
N LEU A 7 0.11 12.86 -5.01
CA LEU A 7 -0.97 11.98 -5.45
C LEU A 7 -1.73 11.36 -4.27
N ILE A 8 -1.06 11.04 -3.17
CA ILE A 8 -1.70 10.53 -1.94
C ILE A 8 -2.53 11.63 -1.28
N ASP A 9 -1.99 12.84 -1.17
CA ASP A 9 -2.69 13.97 -0.57
C ASP A 9 -3.97 14.33 -1.34
N GLU A 10 -3.90 14.36 -2.67
CA GLU A 10 -5.07 14.58 -3.53
C GLU A 10 -6.13 13.48 -3.40
N LEU A 11 -5.71 12.22 -3.25
CA LEU A 11 -6.62 11.11 -2.99
C LEU A 11 -7.35 11.30 -1.65
N ILE A 12 -6.63 11.69 -0.60
CA ILE A 12 -7.20 11.93 0.73
C ILE A 12 -8.21 13.09 0.67
N ASP A 13 -7.85 14.19 0.00
CA ASP A 13 -8.75 15.35 -0.16
C ASP A 13 -10.02 15.00 -0.90
N LEU A 14 -9.88 14.25 -2.02
CA LEU A 14 -11.02 13.78 -2.80
C LEU A 14 -11.93 12.88 -1.98
N ALA A 15 -11.35 11.94 -1.21
CA ALA A 15 -12.11 11.02 -0.38
C ALA A 15 -12.85 11.72 0.76
N PHE A 16 -12.26 12.74 1.38
CA PHE A 16 -12.98 13.56 2.36
C PHE A 16 -14.11 14.40 1.72
N ALA A 17 -13.87 14.94 0.54
CA ALA A 17 -14.92 15.69 -0.18
C ALA A 17 -16.09 14.77 -0.58
N GLU A 18 -15.81 13.51 -0.96
CA GLU A 18 -16.81 12.50 -1.31
C GLU A 18 -17.66 12.05 -0.10
N ASP A 19 -17.00 11.80 1.06
CA ASP A 19 -17.64 11.17 2.21
C ASP A 19 -18.32 12.20 3.15
N ILE A 20 -17.74 13.38 3.30
CA ILE A 20 -18.22 14.39 4.26
C ILE A 20 -19.16 15.41 3.60
N GLY A 21 -18.87 15.83 2.36
CA GLY A 21 -19.67 16.82 1.65
C GLY A 21 -19.79 18.14 2.42
N ASP A 22 -21.00 18.54 2.74
CA ASP A 22 -21.30 19.75 3.55
C ASP A 22 -21.34 19.49 5.07
N GLY A 23 -21.07 18.24 5.52
CA GLY A 23 -20.90 17.88 6.93
C GLY A 23 -21.39 16.49 7.30
N ASP A 24 -20.74 15.85 8.25
CA ASP A 24 -21.24 14.65 8.91
C ASP A 24 -22.35 15.03 9.90
N HIS A 25 -23.59 15.09 9.39
CA HIS A 25 -24.74 15.55 10.18
C HIS A 25 -25.02 14.67 11.41
N THR A 26 -24.71 13.38 11.35
CA THR A 26 -24.88 12.48 12.50
C THR A 26 -23.93 12.86 13.63
N THR A 27 -22.66 13.04 13.32
CA THR A 27 -21.66 13.46 14.31
C THR A 27 -21.96 14.88 14.82
N LEU A 28 -22.27 15.83 13.92
CA LEU A 28 -22.52 17.22 14.28
C LEU A 28 -23.75 17.40 15.16
N CYS A 29 -24.80 16.61 14.98
CA CYS A 29 -26.01 16.71 15.81
C CYS A 29 -25.90 15.99 17.17
N CYS A 30 -25.06 14.92 17.25
CA CYS A 30 -25.00 14.07 18.44
C CYS A 30 -23.82 14.38 19.37
N ILE A 31 -22.73 14.91 18.85
CA ILE A 31 -21.46 15.06 19.58
C ILE A 31 -21.11 16.53 19.73
N PRO A 32 -20.96 17.03 20.96
CA PRO A 32 -20.47 18.40 21.18
C PRO A 32 -19.08 18.60 20.55
N ASP A 33 -18.84 19.80 20.01
CA ASP A 33 -17.55 20.19 19.39
C ASP A 33 -16.36 20.13 20.36
N THR A 34 -16.64 20.26 21.65
CA THR A 34 -15.66 20.21 22.75
C THR A 34 -15.38 18.78 23.25
N ALA A 35 -16.11 17.77 22.73
CA ALA A 35 -15.95 16.40 23.20
C ALA A 35 -14.60 15.82 22.79
N MET A 36 -13.85 15.36 23.79
CA MET A 36 -12.54 14.71 23.61
C MET A 36 -12.63 13.22 23.93
N GLY A 37 -11.94 12.40 23.16
CA GLY A 37 -11.98 10.95 23.35
C GLY A 37 -10.79 10.23 22.74
N LYS A 38 -10.85 8.88 22.86
CA LYS A 38 -9.85 7.97 22.29
C LYS A 38 -10.56 6.86 21.53
N SER A 39 -9.98 6.50 20.40
CA SER A 39 -10.39 5.31 19.63
C SER A 39 -9.17 4.45 19.29
N ARG A 40 -9.38 3.15 19.20
CA ARG A 40 -8.34 2.16 18.88
C ARG A 40 -8.66 1.41 17.60
N LEU A 41 -7.64 1.12 16.79
CA LEU A 41 -7.76 0.21 15.66
C LEU A 41 -7.59 -1.24 16.17
N LEU A 42 -8.65 -2.02 16.02
CA LEU A 42 -8.71 -3.42 16.44
C LEU A 42 -8.67 -4.33 15.21
N ILE A 43 -7.75 -5.29 15.21
CA ILE A 43 -7.63 -6.32 14.18
C ILE A 43 -8.66 -7.42 14.39
N LYS A 44 -9.33 -7.88 13.32
CA LYS A 44 -10.39 -8.89 13.35
C LYS A 44 -10.03 -10.17 12.60
N GLU A 45 -9.03 -10.14 11.72
CA GLU A 45 -8.55 -11.27 10.94
C GLU A 45 -7.01 -11.35 11.00
N PRO A 46 -6.41 -12.56 10.88
CA PRO A 46 -4.95 -12.67 10.79
C PRO A 46 -4.46 -12.19 9.43
N GLY A 47 -3.31 -11.49 9.40
CA GLY A 47 -2.72 -10.97 8.16
C GLY A 47 -1.45 -10.18 8.39
N ILE A 48 -1.08 -9.39 7.39
CA ILE A 48 0.02 -8.42 7.44
C ILE A 48 -0.57 -7.02 7.50
N LEU A 49 -0.21 -6.27 8.52
CA LEU A 49 -0.66 -4.88 8.68
C LEU A 49 0.00 -3.99 7.64
N ALA A 50 -0.79 -3.12 7.00
CA ALA A 50 -0.28 -2.13 6.06
C ALA A 50 -1.17 -0.88 6.03
N GLY A 51 -0.55 0.31 5.93
CA GLY A 51 -1.23 1.59 5.83
C GLY A 51 -1.20 2.42 7.10
N VAL A 52 -0.41 2.07 8.13
CA VAL A 52 -0.27 2.82 9.38
C VAL A 52 0.21 4.26 9.10
N GLU A 53 1.21 4.43 8.23
CA GLU A 53 1.70 5.76 7.87
C GLU A 53 0.68 6.55 7.04
N ILE A 54 -0.14 5.89 6.24
CA ILE A 54 -1.24 6.55 5.53
C ILE A 54 -2.35 6.96 6.48
N ALA A 55 -2.68 6.11 7.46
CA ALA A 55 -3.63 6.47 8.52
C ALA A 55 -3.17 7.72 9.29
N ARG A 56 -1.88 7.83 9.64
CA ARG A 56 -1.29 9.01 10.26
C ARG A 56 -1.50 10.26 9.39
N LYS A 57 -1.26 10.16 8.08
CA LYS A 57 -1.49 11.25 7.13
C LYS A 57 -2.97 11.66 7.07
N ILE A 58 -3.89 10.68 7.03
CA ILE A 58 -5.34 10.92 7.01
C ILE A 58 -5.77 11.72 8.25
N PHE A 59 -5.37 11.26 9.45
CA PHE A 59 -5.70 11.94 10.69
C PHE A 59 -5.13 13.36 10.73
N HIS A 60 -3.84 13.51 10.45
CA HIS A 60 -3.17 14.81 10.51
C HIS A 60 -3.71 15.81 9.47
N ARG A 61 -4.08 15.35 8.29
CA ARG A 61 -4.63 16.21 7.23
C ARG A 61 -6.03 16.72 7.59
N PHE A 62 -6.82 15.92 8.28
CA PHE A 62 -8.15 16.31 8.74
C PHE A 62 -8.11 17.19 9.97
N ASP A 63 -7.33 16.80 10.96
CA ASP A 63 -7.19 17.49 12.24
C ASP A 63 -5.76 17.30 12.78
N PRO A 64 -4.88 18.32 12.65
CA PRO A 64 -3.49 18.24 13.11
C PRO A 64 -3.32 18.01 14.61
N ASP A 65 -4.36 18.27 15.41
CA ASP A 65 -4.32 18.10 16.86
C ASP A 65 -4.57 16.65 17.32
N LEU A 66 -5.00 15.76 16.41
CA LEU A 66 -5.14 14.33 16.69
C LEU A 66 -3.78 13.69 17.00
N LYS A 67 -3.70 12.98 18.12
CA LYS A 67 -2.49 12.30 18.58
C LYS A 67 -2.60 10.80 18.35
N MET A 68 -1.78 10.25 17.46
CA MET A 68 -1.74 8.83 17.17
C MET A 68 -0.55 8.16 17.85
N THR A 69 -0.84 7.14 18.67
CA THR A 69 0.16 6.27 19.29
C THR A 69 0.13 4.91 18.62
N VAL A 70 1.21 4.54 17.93
CA VAL A 70 1.34 3.28 17.19
C VAL A 70 1.96 2.21 18.08
N TYR A 71 1.41 1.00 18.06
CA TYR A 71 1.90 -0.19 18.77
C TYR A 71 2.41 -1.26 17.80
N ILE A 72 1.88 -1.28 16.57
CA ILE A 72 2.23 -2.27 15.54
C ILE A 72 2.48 -1.51 14.24
N GLU A 73 3.67 -1.70 13.67
CA GLU A 73 4.11 -1.05 12.45
C GLU A 73 3.72 -1.84 11.19
N ASP A 74 3.76 -1.17 10.03
CA ASP A 74 3.55 -1.79 8.72
C ASP A 74 4.49 -2.98 8.49
N GLY A 75 3.99 -4.04 7.86
CA GLY A 75 4.73 -5.27 7.58
C GLY A 75 4.69 -6.31 8.70
N THR A 76 4.13 -5.97 9.85
CA THR A 76 4.02 -6.90 10.98
C THR A 76 2.85 -7.86 10.78
N ALA A 77 3.08 -9.14 11.10
CA ALA A 77 2.01 -10.14 11.16
C ALA A 77 1.10 -9.87 12.36
N VAL A 78 -0.20 -9.81 12.12
CA VAL A 78 -1.23 -9.51 13.12
C VAL A 78 -2.27 -10.61 13.22
N LYS A 79 -2.99 -10.63 14.35
CA LYS A 79 -4.04 -11.59 14.66
C LYS A 79 -5.26 -10.91 15.29
N PRO A 80 -6.43 -11.57 15.32
CA PRO A 80 -7.62 -11.06 15.99
C PRO A 80 -7.34 -10.65 17.43
N GLY A 81 -7.82 -9.46 17.81
CA GLY A 81 -7.64 -8.87 19.14
C GLY A 81 -6.44 -7.96 19.28
N ASP A 82 -5.50 -7.95 18.34
CA ASP A 82 -4.38 -7.00 18.36
C ASP A 82 -4.90 -5.56 18.17
N VAL A 83 -4.28 -4.63 18.89
CA VAL A 83 -4.52 -3.20 18.77
C VAL A 83 -3.34 -2.57 18.03
N ALA A 84 -3.57 -2.11 16.80
CA ALA A 84 -2.49 -1.55 15.99
C ALA A 84 -2.06 -0.15 16.46
N PHE A 85 -3.01 0.69 16.80
CA PHE A 85 -2.77 2.04 17.33
C PHE A 85 -3.98 2.59 18.08
N VAL A 86 -3.74 3.65 18.83
CA VAL A 86 -4.77 4.48 19.47
C VAL A 86 -4.64 5.91 18.95
N VAL A 87 -5.79 6.55 18.69
CA VAL A 87 -5.86 7.96 18.34
C VAL A 87 -6.67 8.70 19.39
N GLU A 88 -6.16 9.84 19.83
CA GLU A 88 -6.74 10.70 20.87
C GLU A 88 -6.96 12.10 20.31
N GLY A 89 -8.10 12.70 20.60
CA GLY A 89 -8.41 14.08 20.23
C GLY A 89 -9.91 14.35 20.18
N ARG A 90 -10.34 15.30 19.35
CA ARG A 90 -11.75 15.66 19.19
C ARG A 90 -12.55 14.47 18.67
N VAL A 91 -13.65 14.13 19.37
CA VAL A 91 -14.49 12.98 19.01
C VAL A 91 -15.08 13.15 17.62
N GLN A 92 -15.48 14.37 17.24
CA GLN A 92 -15.98 14.64 15.90
C GLN A 92 -14.94 14.29 14.83
N SER A 93 -13.66 14.67 15.03
CA SER A 93 -12.57 14.35 14.10
C SER A 93 -12.30 12.85 14.01
N LEU A 94 -12.35 12.13 15.13
CA LEU A 94 -12.19 10.66 15.17
C LEU A 94 -13.27 9.96 14.36
N LEU A 95 -14.54 10.39 14.49
CA LEU A 95 -15.68 9.79 13.78
C LEU A 95 -15.65 10.09 12.28
N GLN A 96 -15.34 11.31 11.88
CA GLN A 96 -15.32 11.74 10.48
C GLN A 96 -14.16 11.15 9.68
N THR A 97 -13.07 10.77 10.34
CA THR A 97 -11.90 10.15 9.69
C THR A 97 -11.97 8.61 9.66
N GLU A 98 -12.83 8.00 10.47
CA GLU A 98 -12.90 6.54 10.66
C GLU A 98 -13.04 5.78 9.35
N ARG A 99 -14.02 6.16 8.50
CA ARG A 99 -14.36 5.38 7.32
C ARG A 99 -13.24 5.39 6.29
N LEU A 100 -12.72 6.56 5.96
CA LEU A 100 -11.60 6.69 5.02
C LEU A 100 -10.37 5.90 5.51
N MET A 101 -10.01 6.08 6.78
CA MET A 101 -8.87 5.37 7.38
C MET A 101 -9.07 3.85 7.30
N LEU A 102 -10.24 3.33 7.66
CA LEU A 102 -10.54 1.89 7.59
C LEU A 102 -10.51 1.37 6.15
N ASN A 103 -11.10 2.08 5.19
CA ASN A 103 -11.11 1.67 3.79
C ASN A 103 -9.69 1.52 3.25
N VAL A 104 -8.82 2.48 3.55
CA VAL A 104 -7.42 2.46 3.12
C VAL A 104 -6.66 1.31 3.79
N MET A 105 -6.72 1.21 5.12
CA MET A 105 -5.96 0.21 5.86
C MET A 105 -6.42 -1.22 5.59
N GLN A 106 -7.73 -1.46 5.50
CA GLN A 106 -8.28 -2.76 5.13
C GLN A 106 -7.81 -3.19 3.73
N ARG A 107 -7.84 -2.26 2.76
CA ARG A 107 -7.37 -2.49 1.40
C ARG A 107 -5.89 -2.80 1.35
N MET A 108 -5.06 -1.94 1.94
CA MET A 108 -3.60 -2.09 1.95
C MET A 108 -3.17 -3.37 2.68
N SER A 109 -3.76 -3.65 3.84
CA SER A 109 -3.45 -4.87 4.61
C SER A 109 -3.90 -6.15 3.89
N GLY A 110 -5.03 -6.10 3.18
CA GLY A 110 -5.47 -7.20 2.32
C GLY A 110 -4.46 -7.51 1.22
N ILE A 111 -3.96 -6.48 0.53
CA ILE A 111 -2.92 -6.60 -0.52
C ILE A 111 -1.61 -7.12 0.07
N ALA A 112 -1.15 -6.56 1.18
CA ALA A 112 0.08 -7.00 1.84
C ALA A 112 -0.02 -8.46 2.30
N THR A 113 -1.17 -8.87 2.85
CA THR A 113 -1.44 -10.26 3.26
C THR A 113 -1.42 -11.22 2.07
N MET A 114 -2.11 -10.86 0.98
CA MET A 114 -2.11 -11.68 -0.23
C MET A 114 -0.69 -11.79 -0.80
N THR A 115 0.01 -10.68 -0.93
CA THR A 115 1.39 -10.66 -1.43
C THR A 115 2.31 -11.53 -0.58
N HIS A 116 2.22 -11.41 0.75
CA HIS A 116 3.01 -12.22 1.67
C HIS A 116 2.77 -13.72 1.49
N ARG A 117 1.53 -14.15 1.26
CA ARG A 117 1.21 -15.56 0.96
C ARG A 117 1.89 -16.03 -0.32
N TYR A 118 1.88 -15.22 -1.38
CA TYR A 118 2.57 -15.52 -2.63
C TYR A 118 4.09 -15.58 -2.44
N VAL A 119 4.67 -14.63 -1.71
CA VAL A 119 6.12 -14.62 -1.40
C VAL A 119 6.51 -15.89 -0.64
N LYS A 120 5.74 -16.29 0.38
CA LYS A 120 5.96 -17.56 1.09
C LYS A 120 5.88 -18.80 0.20
N LYS A 121 5.00 -18.77 -0.81
CA LYS A 121 4.89 -19.90 -1.77
C LYS A 121 6.18 -20.08 -2.57
N LEU A 122 6.98 -19.03 -2.74
CA LEU A 122 8.26 -19.03 -3.49
C LEU A 122 9.49 -19.14 -2.58
N GLU A 123 9.32 -19.42 -1.30
CA GLU A 123 10.44 -19.56 -0.37
C GLU A 123 11.43 -20.65 -0.85
N GLY A 124 12.73 -20.29 -0.81
CA GLY A 124 13.82 -21.15 -1.31
C GLY A 124 14.14 -20.97 -2.80
N LEU A 125 13.40 -20.14 -3.54
CA LEU A 125 13.65 -19.81 -4.94
C LEU A 125 14.17 -18.36 -5.06
N HIS A 126 14.92 -18.06 -6.13
CA HIS A 126 15.40 -16.69 -6.39
C HIS A 126 14.33 -15.79 -7.01
N THR A 127 13.29 -16.38 -7.57
CA THR A 127 12.20 -15.68 -8.26
C THR A 127 11.46 -14.72 -7.33
N ARG A 128 11.21 -13.52 -7.82
CA ARG A 128 10.50 -12.46 -7.09
C ARG A 128 9.12 -12.18 -7.72
N ILE A 129 8.18 -11.77 -6.89
CA ILE A 129 6.81 -11.47 -7.31
C ILE A 129 6.71 -9.99 -7.65
N LEU A 130 6.15 -9.69 -8.84
CA LEU A 130 5.83 -8.34 -9.30
C LEU A 130 4.33 -8.06 -9.22
N ASP A 131 3.98 -6.85 -8.89
CA ASP A 131 2.66 -6.30 -9.16
C ASP A 131 2.51 -5.92 -10.64
N THR A 132 1.38 -5.30 -10.97
CA THR A 132 1.10 -4.81 -12.32
C THR A 132 0.52 -3.39 -12.28
N ARG A 133 0.09 -2.85 -13.43
CA ARG A 133 -0.70 -1.62 -13.51
C ARG A 133 -2.22 -1.85 -13.36
N LYS A 134 -2.66 -3.07 -13.08
CA LYS A 134 -4.07 -3.43 -12.84
C LYS A 134 -4.47 -3.04 -11.41
N THR A 135 -4.37 -1.75 -11.11
CA THR A 135 -4.69 -1.15 -9.80
C THR A 135 -6.02 -0.40 -9.87
N THR A 136 -6.64 -0.18 -8.71
CA THR A 136 -7.81 0.70 -8.59
C THR A 136 -7.42 2.12 -9.03
N PRO A 137 -8.19 2.78 -9.92
CA PRO A 137 -7.94 4.16 -10.31
C PRO A 137 -7.78 5.08 -9.09
N GLY A 138 -6.74 5.91 -9.10
CA GLY A 138 -6.39 6.79 -7.99
C GLY A 138 -5.60 6.13 -6.85
N MET A 139 -5.73 4.83 -6.61
CA MET A 139 -5.11 4.14 -5.47
C MET A 139 -3.73 3.50 -5.76
N ARG A 140 -3.18 3.65 -6.95
CA ARG A 140 -1.96 2.94 -7.37
C ARG A 140 -0.79 3.11 -6.40
N MET A 141 -0.58 4.32 -5.86
CA MET A 141 0.53 4.58 -4.95
C MET A 141 0.39 3.78 -3.64
N LEU A 142 -0.82 3.65 -3.13
CA LEU A 142 -1.13 2.89 -1.92
C LEU A 142 -1.06 1.38 -2.18
N GLU A 143 -1.65 0.90 -3.26
CA GLU A 143 -1.70 -0.52 -3.59
C GLU A 143 -0.30 -1.09 -3.89
N LYS A 144 0.53 -0.36 -4.63
CA LYS A 144 1.91 -0.75 -4.89
C LYS A 144 2.79 -0.68 -3.63
N GLU A 145 2.57 0.27 -2.74
CA GLU A 145 3.25 0.28 -1.44
C GLU A 145 2.87 -0.94 -0.59
N ALA A 146 1.58 -1.30 -0.59
CA ALA A 146 1.10 -2.49 0.12
C ALA A 146 1.72 -3.79 -0.42
N VAL A 147 1.97 -3.89 -1.73
CA VAL A 147 2.71 -5.02 -2.33
C VAL A 147 4.14 -5.09 -1.78
N LYS A 148 4.85 -3.96 -1.67
CA LYS A 148 6.20 -3.91 -1.06
C LYS A 148 6.18 -4.32 0.41
N ILE A 149 5.22 -3.82 1.17
CA ILE A 149 5.04 -4.18 2.58
C ILE A 149 4.82 -5.69 2.73
N GLY A 150 4.09 -6.31 1.80
CA GLY A 150 3.90 -7.77 1.77
C GLY A 150 5.11 -8.59 1.32
N GLY A 151 6.22 -7.94 0.93
CA GLY A 151 7.46 -8.57 0.48
C GLY A 151 7.58 -8.76 -1.03
N GLY A 152 6.63 -8.27 -1.82
CA GLY A 152 6.70 -8.23 -3.28
C GLY A 152 7.55 -7.07 -3.81
N VAL A 153 7.65 -6.99 -5.13
CA VAL A 153 8.38 -5.95 -5.85
C VAL A 153 7.43 -5.22 -6.78
N ASN A 154 7.64 -3.92 -6.94
CA ASN A 154 6.86 -3.16 -7.90
C ASN A 154 7.41 -3.35 -9.32
N HIS A 155 6.54 -3.67 -10.25
CA HIS A 155 6.74 -3.40 -11.68
C HIS A 155 6.65 -1.88 -11.91
N ARG A 156 6.84 -1.40 -13.13
CA ARG A 156 6.74 0.03 -13.47
C ARG A 156 5.49 0.67 -12.83
N ILE A 157 5.67 1.88 -12.33
CA ILE A 157 4.61 2.64 -11.68
C ILE A 157 3.58 3.15 -12.71
N GLY A 158 4.10 3.58 -13.86
CA GLY A 158 3.25 4.15 -14.90
C GLY A 158 3.77 3.86 -16.31
N LEU A 159 3.43 4.74 -17.24
CA LEU A 159 3.94 4.68 -18.61
C LEU A 159 5.22 5.51 -18.79
N PHE A 160 5.71 6.11 -17.70
CA PHE A 160 6.76 7.12 -17.72
C PHE A 160 8.10 6.64 -17.16
N ASP A 161 8.13 5.55 -16.41
CA ASP A 161 9.30 5.08 -15.64
C ASP A 161 9.97 3.83 -16.22
N MET A 162 9.37 3.19 -17.22
CA MET A 162 9.94 2.07 -17.96
C MET A 162 9.20 1.87 -19.29
N ILE A 163 9.91 1.54 -20.35
CA ILE A 163 9.32 1.11 -21.62
C ILE A 163 8.92 -0.36 -21.49
N LEU A 164 7.70 -0.71 -21.88
CA LEU A 164 7.25 -2.09 -22.05
C LEU A 164 6.62 -2.21 -23.44
N LEU A 165 7.35 -2.86 -24.33
CA LEU A 165 6.89 -3.20 -25.68
C LEU A 165 5.96 -4.39 -25.60
N LYS A 166 4.68 -4.19 -25.87
CA LYS A 166 3.66 -5.22 -25.93
C LYS A 166 3.45 -5.66 -27.37
N ASP A 167 2.73 -6.78 -27.53
CA ASP A 167 2.33 -7.34 -28.81
C ASP A 167 1.91 -6.26 -29.83
N ASN A 168 0.93 -5.45 -29.47
CA ASN A 168 0.42 -4.37 -30.32
C ASN A 168 1.50 -3.33 -30.70
N HIS A 169 2.44 -3.02 -29.79
CA HIS A 169 3.51 -2.08 -30.08
C HIS A 169 4.46 -2.68 -31.12
N VAL A 170 4.78 -3.95 -31.01
CA VAL A 170 5.64 -4.69 -31.95
C VAL A 170 4.95 -4.79 -33.32
N ASP A 171 3.68 -5.18 -33.34
CA ASP A 171 2.90 -5.32 -34.58
C ASP A 171 2.78 -3.98 -35.34
N PHE A 172 2.41 -2.90 -34.64
CA PHE A 172 2.32 -1.56 -35.26
C PHE A 172 3.68 -0.94 -35.61
N ALA A 173 4.76 -1.36 -34.97
CA ALA A 173 6.09 -0.91 -35.34
C ALA A 173 6.63 -1.60 -36.62
N GLY A 174 6.01 -2.71 -37.03
CA GLY A 174 6.45 -3.54 -38.16
C GLY A 174 7.51 -4.55 -37.76
N GLY A 175 7.44 -5.08 -36.52
CA GLY A 175 8.30 -6.15 -36.00
C GLY A 175 9.18 -5.73 -34.83
N ILE A 176 9.80 -6.74 -34.22
CA ILE A 176 10.61 -6.62 -32.99
C ILE A 176 11.80 -5.71 -33.18
N GLU A 177 12.58 -5.90 -34.27
CA GLU A 177 13.77 -5.10 -34.55
C GLU A 177 13.44 -3.61 -34.71
N ASN A 178 12.39 -3.29 -35.44
CA ASN A 178 11.91 -1.92 -35.61
C ASN A 178 11.43 -1.31 -34.29
N ALA A 179 10.70 -2.08 -33.47
CA ALA A 179 10.20 -1.60 -32.19
C ALA A 179 11.35 -1.25 -31.23
N ILE A 180 12.35 -2.14 -31.11
CA ILE A 180 13.52 -1.92 -30.25
C ILE A 180 14.37 -0.75 -30.78
N SER A 181 14.65 -0.68 -32.07
CA SER A 181 15.42 0.43 -32.67
C SER A 181 14.76 1.79 -32.39
N ARG A 182 13.44 1.91 -32.63
CA ARG A 182 12.69 3.13 -32.36
C ARG A 182 12.70 3.52 -30.89
N CYS A 183 12.74 2.56 -29.97
CA CYS A 183 12.87 2.85 -28.54
C CYS A 183 14.22 3.51 -28.24
N HIS A 184 15.31 2.98 -28.75
CA HIS A 184 16.65 3.55 -28.55
C HIS A 184 16.75 4.96 -29.15
N ASP A 185 16.25 5.16 -30.38
CA ASP A 185 16.22 6.49 -31.04
C ASP A 185 15.42 7.49 -30.22
N TYR A 186 14.25 7.07 -29.69
CA TYR A 186 13.42 7.91 -28.82
C TYR A 186 14.14 8.27 -27.51
N LEU A 187 14.73 7.29 -26.81
CA LEU A 187 15.46 7.54 -25.57
C LEU A 187 16.62 8.49 -25.77
N LYS A 188 17.40 8.30 -26.85
CA LYS A 188 18.49 9.18 -27.25
C LYS A 188 17.99 10.59 -27.54
N ALA A 189 16.94 10.73 -28.34
CA ALA A 189 16.39 12.03 -28.73
C ALA A 189 15.79 12.80 -27.53
N LYS A 190 15.28 12.10 -26.51
CA LYS A 190 14.70 12.69 -25.29
C LYS A 190 15.69 12.83 -24.13
N GLY A 191 16.91 12.32 -24.27
CA GLY A 191 17.90 12.29 -23.17
C GLY A 191 17.39 11.53 -21.95
N LYS A 192 16.67 10.41 -22.16
CA LYS A 192 16.10 9.57 -21.12
C LYS A 192 16.89 8.27 -21.01
N ASP A 193 17.08 7.83 -19.76
CA ASP A 193 17.62 6.52 -19.42
C ASP A 193 16.51 5.68 -18.76
N LEU A 194 15.75 4.94 -19.57
CA LEU A 194 14.67 4.06 -19.11
C LEU A 194 14.98 2.62 -19.53
N LYS A 195 14.72 1.69 -18.64
CA LYS A 195 14.77 0.26 -18.97
C LYS A 195 13.75 -0.07 -20.05
N ILE A 196 14.13 -1.03 -20.90
CA ILE A 196 13.27 -1.58 -21.96
C ILE A 196 12.94 -3.02 -21.63
N GLU A 197 11.66 -3.30 -21.50
CA GLU A 197 11.11 -4.65 -21.43
C GLU A 197 10.29 -4.94 -22.67
N ILE A 198 10.37 -6.18 -23.18
CA ILE A 198 9.60 -6.64 -24.32
C ILE A 198 8.83 -7.91 -24.00
N GLU A 199 7.56 -7.93 -24.36
CA GLU A 199 6.66 -9.07 -24.27
C GLU A 199 6.80 -9.95 -25.52
N VAL A 200 7.00 -11.27 -25.34
CA VAL A 200 7.08 -12.25 -26.42
C VAL A 200 6.00 -13.30 -26.26
N ARG A 201 5.39 -13.70 -27.38
CA ARG A 201 4.25 -14.62 -27.46
C ARG A 201 4.65 -16.08 -27.70
N ASN A 202 5.89 -16.31 -28.16
CA ASN A 202 6.42 -17.64 -28.52
C ASN A 202 7.94 -17.64 -28.56
N LEU A 203 8.52 -18.84 -28.76
CA LEU A 203 9.98 -19.03 -28.81
C LEU A 203 10.64 -18.41 -30.04
N ASP A 204 9.93 -18.22 -31.16
CA ASP A 204 10.52 -17.62 -32.35
C ASP A 204 10.69 -16.10 -32.15
N GLU A 205 9.71 -15.43 -31.54
CA GLU A 205 9.87 -14.04 -31.11
C GLU A 205 10.97 -13.88 -30.05
N LEU A 206 11.08 -14.83 -29.10
CA LEU A 206 12.17 -14.85 -28.14
C LEU A 206 13.53 -14.93 -28.84
N LYS A 207 13.71 -15.84 -29.81
CA LYS A 207 14.96 -15.95 -30.60
C LYS A 207 15.26 -14.68 -31.37
N GLU A 208 14.24 -14.01 -31.91
CA GLU A 208 14.40 -12.73 -32.59
C GLU A 208 14.88 -11.63 -31.62
N VAL A 209 14.28 -11.52 -30.44
CA VAL A 209 14.75 -10.59 -29.39
C VAL A 209 16.18 -10.89 -28.99
N MET A 210 16.54 -12.19 -28.84
CA MET A 210 17.91 -12.61 -28.53
C MET A 210 18.91 -12.23 -29.61
N ARG A 211 18.50 -12.26 -30.88
CA ARG A 211 19.32 -11.83 -32.04
C ARG A 211 19.50 -10.31 -32.07
N VAL A 212 18.41 -9.55 -31.90
CA VAL A 212 18.39 -8.10 -31.97
C VAL A 212 19.10 -7.48 -30.76
N GLY A 213 18.78 -7.96 -29.58
CA GLY A 213 19.29 -7.42 -28.32
C GLY A 213 18.69 -6.06 -27.97
N GLY A 214 19.38 -5.31 -27.09
CA GLY A 214 19.00 -3.96 -26.74
C GLY A 214 17.80 -3.82 -25.80
N VAL A 215 17.50 -4.87 -25.01
CA VAL A 215 16.48 -4.85 -23.97
C VAL A 215 17.09 -5.19 -22.61
N ASP A 216 16.41 -4.87 -21.53
CA ASP A 216 16.82 -5.20 -20.16
C ASP A 216 16.11 -6.43 -19.63
N ARG A 217 14.84 -6.64 -20.04
CA ARG A 217 14.00 -7.73 -19.58
C ARG A 217 13.14 -8.29 -20.71
N ILE A 218 12.88 -9.59 -20.66
CA ILE A 218 11.97 -10.28 -21.58
C ILE A 218 10.81 -10.84 -20.78
N MET A 219 9.57 -10.47 -21.14
CA MET A 219 8.35 -11.01 -20.55
C MET A 219 7.82 -12.13 -21.43
N LEU A 220 7.65 -13.30 -20.84
CA LEU A 220 7.04 -14.48 -21.47
C LEU A 220 5.52 -14.41 -21.22
N ASP A 221 4.76 -14.04 -22.25
CA ASP A 221 3.31 -13.88 -22.11
C ASP A 221 2.57 -15.18 -22.38
N ASN A 222 1.81 -15.65 -21.38
CA ASN A 222 1.00 -16.87 -21.44
C ASN A 222 1.77 -18.16 -21.81
N PHE A 223 3.07 -18.25 -21.51
CA PHE A 223 3.83 -19.49 -21.67
C PHE A 223 3.39 -20.51 -20.62
N SER A 224 3.42 -21.83 -20.97
CA SER A 224 3.32 -22.87 -19.96
C SER A 224 4.63 -22.98 -19.16
N PRO A 225 4.62 -23.60 -17.96
CA PRO A 225 5.87 -23.84 -17.21
C PRO A 225 6.93 -24.60 -18.01
N GLU A 226 6.53 -25.56 -18.87
CA GLU A 226 7.44 -26.32 -19.74
C GLU A 226 8.09 -25.40 -20.78
N LEU A 227 7.30 -24.60 -21.46
CA LEU A 227 7.77 -23.63 -22.45
C LEU A 227 8.64 -22.56 -21.80
N THR A 228 8.30 -22.13 -20.58
CA THR A 228 9.11 -21.22 -19.78
C THR A 228 10.49 -21.79 -19.47
N ARG A 229 10.60 -23.09 -19.11
CA ARG A 229 11.91 -23.74 -18.90
C ARG A 229 12.77 -23.77 -20.17
N GLU A 230 12.15 -23.94 -21.34
CA GLU A 230 12.86 -23.89 -22.62
C GLU A 230 13.33 -22.46 -22.91
N ALA A 231 12.47 -21.46 -22.70
CA ALA A 231 12.81 -20.04 -22.85
C ALA A 231 13.98 -19.62 -21.95
N VAL A 232 13.97 -20.02 -20.66
CA VAL A 232 15.07 -19.76 -19.72
C VAL A 232 16.40 -20.33 -20.22
N LYS A 233 16.40 -21.54 -20.79
CA LYS A 233 17.62 -22.13 -21.39
C LYS A 233 18.11 -21.34 -22.60
N ILE A 234 17.19 -20.85 -23.44
CA ILE A 234 17.54 -20.06 -24.63
C ILE A 234 18.14 -18.71 -24.20
N VAL A 235 17.58 -18.05 -23.19
CA VAL A 235 18.08 -16.76 -22.67
C VAL A 235 19.44 -16.92 -22.00
N GLY A 236 19.65 -18.04 -21.28
CA GLY A 236 20.94 -18.39 -20.69
C GLY A 236 21.53 -17.35 -19.74
N GLY A 237 20.68 -16.61 -19.00
CA GLY A 237 21.09 -15.58 -18.06
C GLY A 237 21.53 -14.24 -18.69
N LYS A 238 21.32 -14.05 -20.00
CA LYS A 238 21.71 -12.81 -20.69
C LYS A 238 20.78 -11.64 -20.36
N TYR A 239 19.52 -11.91 -20.08
CA TYR A 239 18.48 -10.92 -19.74
C TYR A 239 17.69 -11.37 -18.52
N GLU A 240 17.11 -10.43 -17.77
CA GLU A 240 16.07 -10.75 -16.79
C GLU A 240 14.86 -11.36 -17.51
N ILE A 241 14.23 -12.35 -16.88
CA ILE A 241 13.04 -13.03 -17.43
C ILE A 241 11.87 -12.83 -16.48
N GLU A 242 10.75 -12.39 -17.04
CA GLU A 242 9.46 -12.31 -16.34
C GLU A 242 8.46 -13.30 -16.97
N SER A 243 7.79 -14.12 -16.15
CA SER A 243 6.59 -14.85 -16.55
C SER A 243 5.34 -14.05 -16.25
N SER A 244 4.44 -13.95 -17.22
CA SER A 244 3.17 -13.23 -17.13
C SER A 244 2.04 -13.99 -17.81
N GLY A 245 0.79 -13.66 -17.43
CA GLY A 245 -0.41 -14.25 -18.04
C GLY A 245 -0.99 -15.43 -17.27
N GLY A 246 -2.21 -15.28 -16.71
CA GLY A 246 -2.99 -16.35 -16.09
C GLY A 246 -2.39 -17.04 -14.87
N ILE A 247 -1.31 -16.54 -14.29
CA ILE A 247 -0.61 -17.17 -13.16
C ILE A 247 -1.39 -16.96 -11.86
N THR A 248 -1.73 -18.06 -11.20
CA THR A 248 -2.52 -18.10 -9.97
C THR A 248 -1.66 -18.48 -8.76
N PHE A 249 -2.25 -18.43 -7.57
CA PHE A 249 -1.60 -18.89 -6.35
C PHE A 249 -1.18 -20.37 -6.42
N ASP A 250 -1.96 -21.20 -7.10
CA ASP A 250 -1.69 -22.64 -7.18
C ASP A 250 -0.58 -22.95 -8.20
N THR A 251 -0.48 -22.19 -9.28
CA THR A 251 0.46 -22.44 -10.38
C THR A 251 1.78 -21.66 -10.28
N ILE A 252 1.87 -20.62 -9.44
CA ILE A 252 3.02 -19.70 -9.41
C ILE A 252 4.34 -20.41 -9.14
N ARG A 253 4.34 -21.46 -8.31
CA ARG A 253 5.55 -22.20 -7.97
C ARG A 253 6.15 -22.92 -9.17
N ASP A 254 5.32 -23.49 -10.04
CA ASP A 254 5.78 -24.19 -11.25
C ASP A 254 6.49 -23.23 -12.22
N TYR A 255 5.99 -21.98 -12.33
CA TYR A 255 6.66 -20.93 -13.10
C TYR A 255 7.98 -20.50 -12.46
N ALA A 256 8.01 -20.31 -11.15
CA ALA A 256 9.22 -19.93 -10.45
C ALA A 256 10.31 -21.01 -10.53
N GLU A 257 9.94 -22.29 -10.39
CA GLU A 257 10.85 -23.44 -10.53
C GLU A 257 11.36 -23.62 -11.98
N SER A 258 10.74 -22.92 -12.95
CA SER A 258 11.27 -22.86 -14.32
C SER A 258 12.53 -22.00 -14.43
N GLY A 259 12.89 -21.19 -13.40
CA GLY A 259 14.12 -20.44 -13.33
C GLY A 259 14.01 -19.00 -13.81
N VAL A 260 12.80 -18.43 -13.85
CA VAL A 260 12.58 -17.01 -14.15
C VAL A 260 12.97 -16.12 -12.97
N ASP A 261 13.36 -14.87 -13.25
CA ASP A 261 13.72 -13.88 -12.22
C ASP A 261 12.47 -13.30 -11.56
N PHE A 262 11.39 -13.15 -12.34
CA PHE A 262 10.15 -12.53 -11.90
C PHE A 262 8.91 -13.28 -12.36
N VAL A 263 7.87 -13.19 -11.55
CA VAL A 263 6.50 -13.58 -11.93
C VAL A 263 5.57 -12.41 -11.59
N SER A 264 4.85 -11.89 -12.60
CA SER A 264 3.86 -10.84 -12.37
C SER A 264 2.47 -11.41 -12.11
N VAL A 265 1.82 -10.87 -11.06
CA VAL A 265 0.52 -11.33 -10.59
C VAL A 265 -0.45 -10.16 -10.45
N GLY A 266 -1.36 -10.00 -11.41
CA GLY A 266 -2.36 -8.94 -11.36
C GLY A 266 -3.34 -9.07 -10.18
N ALA A 267 -3.63 -10.30 -9.76
CA ALA A 267 -4.54 -10.59 -8.65
C ALA A 267 -4.14 -9.95 -7.32
N LEU A 268 -2.84 -9.62 -7.13
CA LEU A 268 -2.36 -8.90 -5.93
C LEU A 268 -3.07 -7.57 -5.70
N THR A 269 -3.60 -6.94 -6.74
CA THR A 269 -4.24 -5.64 -6.64
C THR A 269 -5.70 -5.63 -7.12
N HIS A 270 -6.06 -6.42 -8.15
CA HIS A 270 -7.43 -6.35 -8.70
C HIS A 270 -8.41 -7.35 -8.06
N SER A 271 -7.97 -8.36 -7.28
CA SER A 271 -8.84 -9.41 -6.72
C SER A 271 -8.53 -9.69 -5.25
N VAL A 272 -8.41 -8.65 -4.44
CA VAL A 272 -8.06 -8.76 -3.03
C VAL A 272 -9.25 -8.45 -2.14
N LYS A 273 -9.49 -9.32 -1.14
CA LYS A 273 -10.37 -9.04 -0.02
C LYS A 273 -9.64 -8.15 0.99
N GLY A 274 -10.30 -7.08 1.46
CA GLY A 274 -9.78 -6.26 2.57
C GLY A 274 -9.64 -7.07 3.86
N LEU A 275 -8.61 -6.76 4.67
CA LEU A 275 -8.42 -7.36 5.99
C LEU A 275 -9.43 -6.74 6.97
N ASP A 276 -10.20 -7.57 7.69
CA ASP A 276 -11.22 -7.06 8.61
C ASP A 276 -10.62 -6.36 9.82
N MET A 277 -11.06 -5.12 10.04
CA MET A 277 -10.62 -4.23 11.12
C MET A 277 -11.79 -3.39 11.62
N SER A 278 -11.71 -2.91 12.86
CA SER A 278 -12.67 -1.95 13.39
C SER A 278 -11.98 -0.85 14.19
N PHE A 279 -12.51 0.36 14.07
CA PHE A 279 -12.09 1.49 14.88
C PHE A 279 -13.10 1.67 16.02
N LYS A 280 -12.68 1.54 17.28
CA LYS A 280 -13.58 1.47 18.44
C LYS A 280 -13.21 2.51 19.48
N ALA A 281 -14.20 3.26 19.93
CA ALA A 281 -14.05 4.13 21.09
C ALA A 281 -13.55 3.30 22.30
N CYS A 282 -12.53 3.79 22.99
CA CYS A 282 -11.93 3.11 24.15
C CYS A 282 -11.75 4.04 25.35
N GLY A 283 -12.23 5.27 25.29
CA GLY A 283 -12.27 6.21 26.40
C GLY A 283 -12.86 7.55 25.97
N ILE A 284 -13.69 8.12 26.83
CA ILE A 284 -14.15 9.50 26.72
C ILE A 284 -13.29 10.27 27.71
N ILE A 285 -12.56 11.27 27.23
CA ILE A 285 -11.87 12.25 28.09
C ILE A 285 -12.93 13.26 28.49
N SER A 286 -13.75 12.90 29.47
CA SER A 286 -14.87 13.78 29.87
C SER A 286 -14.32 15.03 30.54
N LEU A 287 -15.04 16.12 30.34
CA LEU A 287 -14.87 17.36 31.12
C LEU A 287 -14.87 17.08 32.63
N LEU A 288 -15.58 16.04 33.06
CA LEU A 288 -15.61 15.51 34.44
C LEU A 288 -14.22 15.11 34.96
N HIS A 289 -13.32 14.57 34.12
CA HIS A 289 -11.97 14.23 34.57
C HIS A 289 -11.14 15.47 34.82
N LYS A 290 -11.23 16.47 33.95
CA LYS A 290 -10.59 17.81 34.16
C LYS A 290 -11.20 18.54 35.33
N ILE A 291 -12.51 18.45 35.52
CA ILE A 291 -13.21 19.04 36.68
C ILE A 291 -12.77 18.30 37.96
N ASN A 292 -12.66 16.98 37.98
CA ASN A 292 -12.20 16.21 39.13
C ASN A 292 -10.72 16.48 39.45
N GLU A 293 -9.85 16.65 38.43
CA GLU A 293 -8.47 17.09 38.64
C GLU A 293 -8.41 18.50 39.21
N ALA A 294 -9.19 19.46 38.66
CA ALA A 294 -9.27 20.82 39.17
C ALA A 294 -9.83 20.87 40.61
N ILE A 295 -10.84 20.07 40.93
CA ILE A 295 -11.39 19.94 42.29
C ILE A 295 -10.36 19.30 43.22
N SER A 296 -9.60 18.32 42.76
CA SER A 296 -8.51 17.70 43.54
C SER A 296 -7.39 18.68 43.83
N LEU A 297 -6.98 19.50 42.85
CA LEU A 297 -5.98 20.55 43.02
C LEU A 297 -6.47 21.65 43.96
N LEU A 298 -7.75 22.07 43.86
CA LEU A 298 -8.36 23.03 44.77
C LEU A 298 -8.44 22.52 46.22
N LYS A 299 -8.77 21.22 46.41
CA LYS A 299 -8.75 20.58 47.73
C LYS A 299 -7.34 20.52 48.33
N MET A 300 -6.32 20.17 47.52
CA MET A 300 -4.93 20.22 47.97
C MET A 300 -4.46 21.63 48.33
N ALA A 301 -4.78 22.62 47.50
CA ALA A 301 -4.47 24.04 47.80
C ALA A 301 -5.15 24.52 49.09
N SER A 302 -6.43 24.17 49.30
CA SER A 302 -7.15 24.48 50.54
C SER A 302 -6.52 23.78 51.75
N PHE A 303 -6.09 22.56 51.63
CA PHE A 303 -5.43 21.83 52.71
C PHE A 303 -4.07 22.45 53.07
N ILE A 304 -3.31 22.90 52.09
CA ILE A 304 -2.02 23.57 52.27
C ILE A 304 -2.26 24.95 52.97
N PHE A 305 -3.30 25.69 52.54
CA PHE A 305 -3.65 26.97 53.11
C PHE A 305 -4.08 26.87 54.57
N ILE A 306 -4.93 25.88 54.91
CA ILE A 306 -5.37 25.62 56.28
C ILE A 306 -4.21 25.14 57.16
N SER A 307 -3.29 24.31 56.61
CA SER A 307 -2.12 23.82 57.38
C SER A 307 -1.10 24.94 57.67
N LYS A 308 -1.01 25.96 56.78
CA LYS A 308 -0.09 27.10 56.96
C LYS A 308 -0.62 28.07 58.02
N ASN A 309 -1.93 28.35 58.02
CA ASN A 309 -2.55 29.26 59.01
C ASN A 309 -2.67 28.63 60.41
N ARG A 310 -2.50 27.30 60.56
CA ARG A 310 -2.40 26.65 61.89
C ARG A 310 -1.00 26.73 62.52
N LYS A 311 0.02 27.09 61.74
CA LYS A 311 1.36 27.23 62.26
C LYS A 311 1.73 28.65 62.71
N ASP A 312 0.95 29.65 62.29
CA ASP A 312 1.17 31.06 62.61
C ASP A 312 0.29 31.58 63.75
N GLY A 313 -0.34 30.67 64.50
CA GLY A 313 -1.24 31.02 65.62
C GLY A 313 -0.78 30.38 66.95
N TYR A 314 0.48 30.64 67.32
CA TYR A 314 0.97 30.48 68.69
C TYR A 314 1.96 31.60 69.01
#